data_5179106d119c17578643b86b565561ec
#
_entry.id   5179106d119c17578643b86b565561ec
#
_cell.length_a   1.000
_cell.length_b   1.000
_cell.length_c   1.000
_cell.angle_alpha   90.00
_cell.angle_beta   90.00
_cell.angle_gamma   90.00
#
_symmetry.space_group_name_H-M   'P 1'
#
loop_
_entity.id
_entity.type
_entity.pdbx_description
1 polymer ?
#
loop_
_entity_poly.entity_id
_entity_poly.type
_entity_poly.pdbx_seq_one_letter_code
_entity_poly.pdbx_strand_id
1 'polypeptide(L)'
;MALSVFEALISKGPKRRARERARPELCELLLSSALLIGLAASAHAQTTPAADAASSAIAGNPGAVNIVAGTGALGRLLGLDPESGLRLGGVLVSNGNYLASGGNAPGKTSFDNLLVADLDADLDKLAQIPGASFGTALLRFDGQPTNRQAGVVTGYNGLTGAPPFDRTELYELWWRQSLFSDELVVRIGKTVPTYDFGNVVRPVPVQDPLLRIPAVSGLLYTPVFVNPTILGALPGYYNSAYGVTATVAPNRRFYLSLGGYDGNLARGEQTGLQVGPTFNGYRFQIGEAGTAWLLGPGELPGAFAIGAWDQTGTLTLSRPQGAVTQNGTHGGYAFASQRLWRGSGEGDARGVSGFIQLGINDSRTMIATRYVGLGVTSFGVIPGRPSDSLGAGIAWSRLNRNRNLRSVETLLQFYDQIQICGAVYLQPTLTLSPNPGEKTARAPAIAFTVQSTVLF
;
A
#
# COMPACT_ATOMS: atom_id res chain seq x y z
N MET A 1 17.71 -19.96 16.58
CA MET A 1 18.74 -19.68 15.56
C MET A 1 18.71 -18.23 15.04
N ALA A 2 17.54 -17.60 14.87
CA ALA A 2 17.43 -16.18 14.47
C ALA A 2 17.90 -15.17 15.54
N LEU A 3 17.74 -15.45 16.84
CA LEU A 3 18.18 -14.56 17.93
C LEU A 3 19.70 -14.44 18.06
N SER A 4 20.45 -15.52 17.80
CA SER A 4 21.92 -15.51 17.89
C SER A 4 22.60 -14.69 16.77
N VAL A 5 21.95 -14.53 15.64
CA VAL A 5 22.43 -13.69 14.53
C VAL A 5 22.20 -12.21 14.85
N PHE A 6 21.14 -11.90 15.59
CA PHE A 6 20.78 -10.52 15.97
C PHE A 6 21.73 -9.96 17.06
N GLU A 7 22.12 -10.78 18.04
CA GLU A 7 23.10 -10.38 19.08
C GLU A 7 24.50 -10.17 18.51
N ALA A 8 24.92 -10.96 17.50
CA ALA A 8 26.22 -10.81 16.85
C ALA A 8 26.35 -9.53 16.01
N LEU A 9 25.21 -8.97 15.54
CA LEU A 9 25.16 -7.72 14.79
C LEU A 9 25.22 -6.45 15.65
N ILE A 10 24.85 -6.56 16.94
CA ILE A 10 24.79 -5.39 17.85
C ILE A 10 26.06 -5.21 18.68
N SER A 11 26.83 -6.29 18.93
CA SER A 11 27.92 -6.27 19.95
C SER A 11 29.30 -5.82 19.47
N LYS A 12 29.53 -5.64 18.18
CA LYS A 12 30.84 -5.15 17.66
C LYS A 12 30.62 -4.18 16.51
N GLY A 13 30.80 -2.89 16.77
CA GLY A 13 30.82 -1.85 15.74
C GLY A 13 31.90 -2.13 14.69
N PRO A 14 31.56 -2.51 13.47
CA PRO A 14 32.55 -2.81 12.44
C PRO A 14 33.05 -1.55 11.78
N LYS A 15 34.35 -1.53 11.47
CA LYS A 15 34.99 -0.48 10.69
C LYS A 15 34.26 -0.29 9.35
N ARG A 16 34.05 0.96 8.94
CA ARG A 16 33.27 1.40 7.76
C ARG A 16 33.46 0.54 6.49
N ARG A 17 34.67 0.05 6.22
CA ARG A 17 34.99 -0.79 5.04
C ARG A 17 34.43 -2.23 5.04
N ALA A 18 34.14 -2.80 6.20
CA ALA A 18 33.59 -4.16 6.29
C ALA A 18 32.07 -4.17 6.01
N ARG A 19 31.36 -3.08 6.30
CA ARG A 19 29.92 -2.94 6.06
C ARG A 19 29.55 -2.79 4.59
N GLU A 20 30.40 -2.14 3.78
CA GLU A 20 30.19 -2.01 2.34
C GLU A 20 30.39 -3.32 1.58
N ARG A 21 31.23 -4.25 2.09
CA ARG A 21 31.47 -5.57 1.48
C ARG A 21 30.41 -6.62 1.85
N ALA A 22 29.79 -6.51 3.02
CA ALA A 22 28.77 -7.49 3.46
C ALA A 22 27.39 -7.31 2.77
N ARG A 23 27.13 -6.14 2.17
CA ARG A 23 25.87 -5.88 1.46
C ARG A 23 25.66 -6.74 0.19
N PRO A 24 26.65 -6.91 -0.71
CA PRO A 24 26.45 -7.78 -1.88
C PRO A 24 26.26 -9.25 -1.50
N GLU A 25 27.01 -9.78 -0.52
CA GLU A 25 26.86 -11.16 -0.08
C GLU A 25 25.50 -11.44 0.58
N LEU A 26 24.96 -10.51 1.34
CA LEU A 26 23.62 -10.61 1.94
C LEU A 26 22.53 -10.51 0.86
N CYS A 27 22.75 -9.71 -0.18
CA CYS A 27 21.87 -9.61 -1.32
C CYS A 27 21.85 -10.92 -2.13
N GLU A 28 23.00 -11.53 -2.37
CA GLU A 28 23.10 -12.83 -3.03
C GLU A 28 22.45 -13.94 -2.19
N LEU A 29 22.55 -13.91 -0.86
CA LEU A 29 21.95 -14.88 0.04
C LEU A 29 20.42 -14.72 0.10
N LEU A 30 19.91 -13.50 0.09
CA LEU A 30 18.46 -13.22 0.06
C LEU A 30 17.87 -13.48 -1.32
N LEU A 31 18.60 -13.16 -2.39
CA LEU A 31 18.26 -13.53 -3.75
C LEU A 31 18.30 -15.06 -3.93
N SER A 32 19.30 -15.75 -3.37
CA SER A 32 19.41 -17.21 -3.44
C SER A 32 18.29 -17.90 -2.65
N SER A 33 17.86 -17.36 -1.52
CA SER A 33 16.70 -17.90 -0.75
C SER A 33 15.36 -17.60 -1.44
N ALA A 34 15.23 -16.52 -2.16
CA ALA A 34 14.11 -16.27 -3.08
C ALA A 34 14.18 -17.15 -4.33
N LEU A 35 15.39 -17.56 -4.72
CA LEU A 35 15.70 -18.40 -5.89
C LEU A 35 15.47 -19.89 -5.66
N LEU A 36 15.39 -20.38 -4.44
CA LEU A 36 14.93 -21.75 -4.16
C LEU A 36 13.45 -21.95 -4.54
N ILE A 37 12.74 -20.88 -4.92
CA ILE A 37 11.43 -20.88 -5.59
C ILE A 37 11.59 -20.76 -7.13
N GLY A 38 12.81 -20.89 -7.66
CA GLY A 38 13.15 -21.04 -9.09
C GLY A 38 13.19 -19.73 -9.86
N LEU A 39 14.33 -19.08 -9.88
CA LEU A 39 14.91 -18.39 -11.05
C LEU A 39 16.18 -17.62 -10.64
N ALA A 40 17.32 -18.04 -11.15
CA ALA A 40 18.61 -17.40 -10.94
C ALA A 40 18.72 -16.12 -11.79
N ALA A 41 18.93 -14.98 -11.18
CA ALA A 41 19.26 -13.76 -11.88
C ALA A 41 20.56 -13.15 -11.36
N SER A 42 21.55 -13.10 -12.20
CA SER A 42 22.81 -12.38 -11.95
C SER A 42 22.55 -10.88 -11.99
N ALA A 43 22.51 -10.24 -10.83
CA ALA A 43 22.38 -8.79 -10.74
C ALA A 43 23.75 -8.12 -11.00
N HIS A 44 23.99 -7.70 -12.22
CA HIS A 44 25.00 -6.67 -12.50
C HIS A 44 24.37 -5.31 -12.19
N ALA A 45 24.93 -4.61 -11.20
CA ALA A 45 24.55 -3.24 -10.90
C ALA A 45 24.98 -2.34 -12.07
N GLN A 46 24.09 -2.10 -13.01
CA GLN A 46 24.23 -1.03 -13.98
C GLN A 46 23.32 0.12 -13.55
N THR A 47 23.91 1.31 -13.46
CA THR A 47 23.21 2.57 -13.32
C THR A 47 22.30 2.75 -14.53
N THR A 48 21.02 2.54 -14.36
CA THR A 48 19.99 2.70 -15.40
C THR A 48 19.34 4.06 -15.30
N PRO A 49 18.98 4.70 -16.42
CA PRO A 49 18.23 5.96 -16.37
C PRO A 49 16.88 5.75 -15.68
N ALA A 50 16.70 6.48 -14.62
CA ALA A 50 15.59 6.34 -13.67
C ALA A 50 14.26 6.95 -14.18
N ALA A 51 14.09 7.22 -15.46
CA ALA A 51 12.98 8.06 -15.90
C ALA A 51 11.62 7.37 -15.91
N ASP A 52 11.51 6.08 -16.27
CA ASP A 52 10.21 5.43 -16.44
C ASP A 52 9.77 4.54 -15.26
N ALA A 53 10.70 3.98 -14.51
CA ALA A 53 10.37 3.30 -13.25
C ALA A 53 10.01 4.28 -12.12
N ALA A 54 10.38 5.55 -12.24
CA ALA A 54 10.15 6.59 -11.25
C ALA A 54 8.71 7.09 -11.20
N SER A 55 7.86 6.78 -12.17
CA SER A 55 6.49 7.31 -12.22
C SER A 55 5.54 6.64 -11.22
N SER A 56 5.86 5.45 -10.73
CA SER A 56 4.99 4.71 -9.81
C SER A 56 5.57 4.50 -8.40
N ALA A 57 6.89 4.68 -8.19
CA ALA A 57 7.52 4.42 -6.91
C ALA A 57 7.68 5.69 -6.07
N ILE A 58 7.18 5.70 -4.84
CA ILE A 58 7.53 6.69 -3.82
C ILE A 58 8.79 6.17 -3.13
N ALA A 59 9.88 6.94 -3.21
CA ALA A 59 11.13 6.57 -2.57
C ALA A 59 10.95 6.32 -1.06
N GLY A 60 11.51 5.23 -0.55
CA GLY A 60 11.43 4.87 0.87
C GLY A 60 10.18 4.10 1.27
N ASN A 61 9.27 3.80 0.35
CA ASN A 61 8.10 2.96 0.63
C ASN A 61 7.76 2.00 -0.51
N PRO A 62 8.67 1.06 -0.87
CA PRO A 62 8.46 0.15 -1.99
C PRO A 62 7.25 -0.77 -1.81
N GLY A 63 6.98 -1.25 -0.58
CA GLY A 63 5.86 -2.12 -0.30
C GLY A 63 4.49 -1.49 -0.55
N ALA A 64 4.36 -0.17 -0.35
CA ALA A 64 3.10 0.54 -0.57
C ALA A 64 2.87 0.88 -2.05
N VAL A 65 3.93 1.22 -2.77
CA VAL A 65 3.83 1.76 -4.13
C VAL A 65 3.95 0.66 -5.17
N ASN A 66 4.86 -0.28 -4.96
CA ASN A 66 5.19 -1.30 -5.94
C ASN A 66 4.32 -2.57 -5.88
N ILE A 67 3.31 -2.59 -5.01
CA ILE A 67 2.19 -3.55 -5.13
C ILE A 67 1.38 -3.33 -6.43
N VAL A 68 1.58 -2.20 -7.11
CA VAL A 68 0.88 -1.89 -8.38
C VAL A 68 1.62 -2.43 -9.58
N ALA A 69 2.95 -2.37 -9.56
CA ALA A 69 3.75 -2.72 -10.72
C ALA A 69 5.17 -3.08 -10.30
N GLY A 70 5.72 -4.13 -10.87
CA GLY A 70 7.12 -4.49 -10.72
C GLY A 70 8.05 -3.53 -11.46
N THR A 71 9.35 -3.76 -11.31
CA THR A 71 10.39 -2.95 -11.99
C THR A 71 10.62 -3.34 -13.45
N GLY A 72 9.98 -4.42 -13.93
CA GLY A 72 10.24 -5.00 -15.24
C GLY A 72 11.54 -5.83 -15.31
N ALA A 73 12.17 -6.12 -14.18
CA ALA A 73 13.43 -6.86 -14.16
C ALA A 73 13.27 -8.29 -14.70
N LEU A 74 12.10 -8.91 -14.47
CA LEU A 74 11.82 -10.24 -15.02
C LEU A 74 11.77 -10.22 -16.54
N GLY A 75 11.14 -9.20 -17.14
CA GLY A 75 11.10 -9.05 -18.59
C GLY A 75 12.50 -8.87 -19.18
N ARG A 76 13.33 -8.02 -18.57
CA ARG A 76 14.73 -7.83 -19.00
C ARG A 76 15.53 -9.13 -18.91
N LEU A 77 15.35 -9.91 -17.84
CA LEU A 77 16.00 -11.22 -17.68
C LEU A 77 15.59 -12.20 -18.79
N LEU A 78 14.33 -12.13 -19.23
CA LEU A 78 13.82 -12.96 -20.34
C LEU A 78 14.13 -12.38 -21.73
N GLY A 79 14.92 -11.30 -21.80
CA GLY A 79 15.36 -10.69 -23.06
C GLY A 79 14.33 -9.72 -23.68
N LEU A 80 13.32 -9.26 -22.93
CA LEU A 80 12.45 -8.20 -23.39
C LEU A 80 13.21 -6.87 -23.39
N ASP A 81 13.18 -6.20 -24.53
CA ASP A 81 13.70 -4.84 -24.66
C ASP A 81 12.83 -3.88 -23.84
N PRO A 82 13.38 -3.07 -22.92
CA PRO A 82 12.65 -2.04 -22.19
C PRO A 82 11.88 -1.06 -23.10
N GLU A 83 12.38 -0.82 -24.30
CA GLU A 83 11.74 0.06 -25.28
C GLU A 83 10.66 -0.62 -26.14
N SER A 84 10.48 -1.93 -26.01
CA SER A 84 9.49 -2.70 -26.77
C SER A 84 8.04 -2.31 -26.49
N GLY A 85 7.79 -1.61 -25.39
CA GLY A 85 6.43 -1.33 -24.90
C GLY A 85 5.83 -2.44 -24.06
N LEU A 86 6.59 -3.53 -23.77
CA LEU A 86 6.19 -4.59 -22.85
C LEU A 86 7.01 -4.53 -21.57
N ARG A 87 6.33 -4.57 -20.44
CA ARG A 87 6.96 -4.67 -19.11
C ARG A 87 6.41 -5.87 -18.35
N LEU A 88 7.29 -6.79 -17.98
CA LEU A 88 6.95 -7.94 -17.15
C LEU A 88 7.75 -7.87 -15.86
N GLY A 89 7.07 -7.91 -14.73
CA GLY A 89 7.70 -7.76 -13.44
C GLY A 89 6.83 -8.27 -12.30
N GLY A 90 7.04 -7.73 -11.12
CA GLY A 90 6.24 -8.04 -9.96
C GLY A 90 6.86 -7.62 -8.65
N VAL A 91 6.18 -7.99 -7.57
CA VAL A 91 6.62 -7.77 -6.20
C VAL A 91 6.35 -9.00 -5.35
N LEU A 92 7.34 -9.36 -4.53
CA LEU A 92 7.20 -10.32 -3.44
C LEU A 92 7.33 -9.58 -2.11
N VAL A 93 6.28 -9.65 -1.29
CA VAL A 93 6.27 -9.11 0.08
C VAL A 93 6.05 -10.24 1.06
N SER A 94 6.91 -10.33 2.09
CA SER A 94 6.81 -11.35 3.13
C SER A 94 6.94 -10.72 4.51
N ASN A 95 6.01 -11.03 5.41
CA ASN A 95 5.99 -10.55 6.78
C ASN A 95 6.17 -11.71 7.77
N GLY A 96 7.17 -11.59 8.63
CA GLY A 96 7.27 -12.37 9.86
C GLY A 96 6.79 -11.52 11.03
N ASN A 97 5.78 -11.98 11.76
CA ASN A 97 5.16 -11.26 12.86
C ASN A 97 5.37 -12.01 14.18
N TYR A 98 5.58 -11.27 15.26
CA TYR A 98 5.63 -11.78 16.63
C TYR A 98 4.80 -10.89 17.56
N LEU A 99 3.74 -11.44 18.12
CA LEU A 99 2.93 -10.76 19.13
C LEU A 99 3.57 -10.96 20.51
N ALA A 100 4.33 -9.98 20.97
CA ALA A 100 5.10 -10.08 22.22
C ALA A 100 4.20 -10.06 23.46
N SER A 101 3.13 -9.26 23.45
CA SER A 101 2.21 -9.16 24.59
C SER A 101 0.82 -8.70 24.16
N GLY A 102 -0.17 -8.94 25.04
CA GLY A 102 -1.56 -8.51 24.84
C GLY A 102 -2.28 -9.23 23.70
N GLY A 103 -3.31 -8.62 23.17
CA GLY A 103 -4.14 -9.22 22.12
C GLY A 103 -4.90 -10.47 22.55
N ASN A 104 -5.23 -11.33 21.60
CA ASN A 104 -5.92 -12.62 21.84
C ASN A 104 -4.94 -13.78 22.03
N ALA A 105 -3.73 -13.71 21.45
CA ALA A 105 -2.77 -14.82 21.43
C ALA A 105 -1.32 -14.36 21.65
N PRO A 106 -0.97 -13.80 22.84
CA PRO A 106 0.38 -13.33 23.11
C PRO A 106 1.41 -14.48 22.99
N GLY A 107 2.61 -14.16 22.54
CA GLY A 107 3.70 -15.13 22.28
C GLY A 107 3.58 -15.84 20.92
N LYS A 108 2.56 -15.59 20.12
CA LYS A 108 2.41 -16.21 18.79
C LYS A 108 3.24 -15.52 17.73
N THR A 109 3.78 -16.32 16.83
CA THR A 109 4.33 -15.92 15.54
C THR A 109 3.34 -16.19 14.43
N SER A 110 3.39 -15.41 13.35
CA SER A 110 2.64 -15.64 12.13
C SER A 110 3.43 -15.16 10.92
N PHE A 111 3.07 -15.70 9.75
CA PHE A 111 3.71 -15.36 8.49
C PHE A 111 2.66 -15.06 7.44
N ASP A 112 2.91 -14.02 6.65
CA ASP A 112 2.06 -13.61 5.53
C ASP A 112 2.96 -13.35 4.32
N ASN A 113 2.57 -13.87 3.15
CA ASN A 113 3.31 -13.70 1.90
C ASN A 113 2.36 -13.24 0.81
N LEU A 114 2.81 -12.31 -0.01
CA LEU A 114 2.11 -11.79 -1.17
C LEU A 114 3.09 -11.77 -2.35
N LEU A 115 2.72 -12.46 -3.42
CA LEU A 115 3.37 -12.36 -4.72
C LEU A 115 2.37 -11.72 -5.69
N VAL A 116 2.78 -10.66 -6.35
CA VAL A 116 2.08 -10.09 -7.52
C VAL A 116 3.03 -10.17 -8.71
N ALA A 117 2.59 -10.82 -9.78
CA ALA A 117 3.28 -10.80 -11.07
C ALA A 117 2.45 -9.96 -12.03
N ASP A 118 3.05 -8.99 -12.68
CA ASP A 118 2.37 -8.01 -13.53
C ASP A 118 2.97 -7.94 -14.93
N LEU A 119 2.09 -7.74 -15.90
CA LEU A 119 2.41 -7.45 -17.29
C LEU A 119 1.69 -6.16 -17.70
N ASP A 120 2.45 -5.18 -18.17
CA ASP A 120 1.92 -3.98 -18.79
C ASP A 120 2.37 -3.89 -20.25
N ALA A 121 1.46 -3.43 -21.09
CA ALA A 121 1.63 -3.23 -22.50
C ALA A 121 1.29 -1.78 -22.89
N ASP A 122 2.27 -1.07 -23.41
CA ASP A 122 2.12 0.23 -24.06
C ASP A 122 1.60 0.01 -25.49
N LEU A 123 0.31 0.21 -25.68
CA LEU A 123 -0.33 -0.05 -26.97
C LEU A 123 -0.09 1.08 -28.00
N ASP A 124 0.40 2.23 -27.57
CA ASP A 124 0.89 3.25 -28.48
C ASP A 124 2.13 2.73 -29.24
N LYS A 125 3.06 2.13 -28.53
CA LYS A 125 4.26 1.52 -29.11
C LYS A 125 3.96 0.22 -29.87
N LEU A 126 3.12 -0.65 -29.31
CA LEU A 126 2.88 -2.00 -29.84
C LEU A 126 1.87 -2.05 -30.99
N ALA A 127 0.84 -1.22 -30.92
CA ALA A 127 -0.32 -1.29 -31.82
C ALA A 127 -0.67 0.05 -32.45
N GLN A 128 0.12 1.10 -32.19
CA GLN A 128 -0.12 2.46 -32.68
C GLN A 128 -1.51 3.00 -32.26
N ILE A 129 -1.94 2.67 -31.04
CA ILE A 129 -3.17 3.19 -30.44
C ILE A 129 -2.76 4.30 -29.46
N PRO A 130 -2.85 5.59 -29.85
CA PRO A 130 -2.29 6.69 -29.08
C PRO A 130 -2.86 6.76 -27.67
N GLY A 131 -1.97 6.84 -26.66
CA GLY A 131 -2.32 6.98 -25.25
C GLY A 131 -2.99 5.76 -24.62
N ALA A 132 -3.06 4.62 -25.33
CA ALA A 132 -3.64 3.39 -24.82
C ALA A 132 -2.60 2.51 -24.11
N SER A 133 -2.98 1.90 -23.00
CA SER A 133 -2.22 0.85 -22.35
C SER A 133 -3.13 -0.24 -21.80
N PHE A 134 -2.58 -1.43 -21.69
CA PHE A 134 -3.24 -2.61 -21.13
C PHE A 134 -2.39 -3.18 -20.00
N GLY A 135 -3.04 -3.59 -18.92
CA GLY A 135 -2.34 -4.22 -17.80
C GLY A 135 -3.08 -5.44 -17.28
N THR A 136 -2.30 -6.41 -16.83
CA THR A 136 -2.82 -7.59 -16.13
C THR A 136 -1.86 -7.99 -15.02
N ALA A 137 -2.41 -8.51 -13.92
CA ALA A 137 -1.62 -9.01 -12.81
C ALA A 137 -2.25 -10.26 -12.21
N LEU A 138 -1.38 -11.18 -11.79
CA LEU A 138 -1.74 -12.35 -10.99
C LEU A 138 -1.28 -12.13 -9.55
N LEU A 139 -2.11 -12.52 -8.60
CA LEU A 139 -1.80 -12.45 -7.18
C LEU A 139 -1.82 -13.85 -6.58
N ARG A 140 -0.79 -14.15 -5.80
CA ARG A 140 -0.76 -15.28 -4.86
C ARG A 140 -0.60 -14.73 -3.45
N PHE A 141 -1.51 -15.11 -2.58
CA PHE A 141 -1.47 -14.77 -1.17
C PHE A 141 -1.51 -16.03 -0.30
N ASP A 142 -0.57 -16.11 0.64
CA ASP A 142 -0.52 -17.11 1.71
C ASP A 142 -0.37 -16.38 3.03
N GLY A 143 -1.32 -16.55 3.96
CA GLY A 143 -1.29 -15.81 5.20
C GLY A 143 -1.94 -16.51 6.39
N GLN A 144 -1.92 -15.81 7.51
CA GLN A 144 -2.47 -16.24 8.77
C GLN A 144 -3.34 -15.12 9.37
N PRO A 145 -4.22 -15.41 10.36
CA PRO A 145 -5.08 -14.40 10.97
C PRO A 145 -4.32 -13.48 11.95
N THR A 146 -3.24 -12.86 11.48
CA THR A 146 -2.28 -12.07 12.26
C THR A 146 -2.96 -10.92 13.00
N ASN A 147 -3.80 -10.15 12.33
CA ASN A 147 -4.54 -9.03 12.95
C ASN A 147 -5.48 -9.51 14.06
N ARG A 148 -6.13 -10.66 13.87
CA ARG A 148 -7.03 -11.26 14.87
C ARG A 148 -6.26 -11.79 16.09
N GLN A 149 -5.04 -12.30 15.91
CA GLN A 149 -4.20 -12.71 17.05
C GLN A 149 -3.91 -11.53 17.98
N ALA A 150 -3.71 -10.33 17.43
CA ALA A 150 -3.53 -9.12 18.22
C ALA A 150 -4.85 -8.50 18.70
N GLY A 151 -6.01 -9.01 18.28
CA GLY A 151 -7.32 -8.45 18.60
C GLY A 151 -7.57 -7.09 17.94
N VAL A 152 -6.82 -6.79 16.87
CA VAL A 152 -6.91 -5.55 16.10
C VAL A 152 -7.88 -5.72 14.94
N VAL A 153 -8.86 -4.82 14.82
CA VAL A 153 -9.94 -4.93 13.83
C VAL A 153 -9.75 -4.03 12.62
N THR A 154 -8.95 -2.95 12.74
CA THR A 154 -8.61 -2.09 11.61
C THR A 154 -7.32 -2.50 10.90
N GLY A 155 -6.59 -3.47 11.46
CA GLY A 155 -5.42 -4.10 10.86
C GLY A 155 -4.09 -3.40 11.18
N TYR A 156 -3.30 -3.97 12.09
CA TYR A 156 -1.94 -3.47 12.36
C TYR A 156 -0.92 -3.97 11.34
N ASN A 157 -1.23 -5.06 10.66
CA ASN A 157 -0.47 -5.58 9.54
C ASN A 157 -1.35 -5.53 8.29
N GLY A 158 -1.05 -4.61 7.39
CA GLY A 158 -1.78 -4.42 6.15
C GLY A 158 -1.64 -5.59 5.17
N LEU A 159 -0.58 -6.40 5.27
CA LEU A 159 -0.44 -7.58 4.42
C LEU A 159 -1.46 -8.67 4.75
N THR A 160 -1.96 -8.72 5.98
CA THR A 160 -2.99 -9.69 6.38
C THR A 160 -4.37 -9.24 5.90
N GLY A 161 -4.84 -9.83 4.81
CA GLY A 161 -6.17 -9.59 4.25
C GLY A 161 -7.30 -10.34 4.94
N ALA A 162 -8.50 -10.23 4.36
CA ALA A 162 -9.63 -11.07 4.72
C ALA A 162 -9.48 -12.48 4.13
N PRO A 163 -10.08 -13.52 4.77
CA PRO A 163 -10.09 -14.88 4.21
C PRO A 163 -10.68 -14.92 2.79
N PRO A 164 -10.29 -15.91 1.95
CA PRO A 164 -9.39 -17.02 2.23
C PRO A 164 -7.92 -16.57 2.32
N PHE A 165 -7.18 -17.11 3.30
CA PHE A 165 -5.76 -16.78 3.54
C PHE A 165 -4.79 -17.48 2.58
N ASP A 166 -5.27 -18.43 1.82
CA ASP A 166 -4.54 -19.13 0.76
C ASP A 166 -5.35 -18.97 -0.54
N ARG A 167 -4.85 -18.13 -1.45
CA ARG A 167 -5.56 -17.85 -2.70
C ARG A 167 -4.63 -17.45 -3.83
N THR A 168 -5.06 -17.79 -5.04
CA THR A 168 -4.48 -17.29 -6.29
C THR A 168 -5.60 -16.69 -7.12
N GLU A 169 -5.40 -15.51 -7.66
CA GLU A 169 -6.44 -14.80 -8.40
C GLU A 169 -5.87 -13.97 -9.55
N LEU A 170 -6.69 -13.77 -10.59
CA LEU A 170 -6.49 -12.70 -11.54
C LEU A 170 -6.72 -11.38 -10.80
N TYR A 171 -5.64 -10.71 -10.44
CA TYR A 171 -5.69 -9.54 -9.57
C TYR A 171 -6.14 -8.29 -10.32
N GLU A 172 -5.52 -8.02 -11.46
CA GLU A 172 -5.88 -6.90 -12.33
C GLU A 172 -6.01 -7.35 -13.77
N LEU A 173 -6.93 -6.72 -14.52
CA LEU A 173 -7.11 -6.86 -15.95
C LEU A 173 -7.81 -5.60 -16.44
N TRP A 174 -7.06 -4.66 -17.00
CA TRP A 174 -7.61 -3.35 -17.33
C TRP A 174 -7.07 -2.79 -18.63
N TRP A 175 -7.89 -1.94 -19.25
CA TRP A 175 -7.52 -1.00 -20.32
C TRP A 175 -7.47 0.40 -19.72
N ARG A 176 -6.43 1.15 -20.06
CA ARG A 176 -6.27 2.56 -19.73
C ARG A 176 -6.16 3.37 -21.02
N GLN A 177 -6.92 4.45 -21.12
CA GLN A 177 -6.86 5.41 -22.21
C GLN A 177 -6.51 6.79 -21.67
N SER A 178 -5.41 7.33 -22.11
CA SER A 178 -5.03 8.73 -21.93
C SER A 178 -5.46 9.55 -23.12
N LEU A 179 -6.04 10.71 -22.85
CA LEU A 179 -6.56 11.66 -23.81
C LEU A 179 -6.10 13.07 -23.44
N PHE A 180 -5.97 13.93 -24.45
CA PHE A 180 -5.63 15.35 -24.28
C PHE A 180 -4.32 15.55 -23.49
N SER A 181 -3.28 14.81 -23.84
CA SER A 181 -1.97 14.86 -23.15
C SER A 181 -2.07 14.58 -21.65
N ASP A 182 -2.77 13.51 -21.27
CA ASP A 182 -3.05 13.07 -19.90
C ASP A 182 -4.00 13.98 -19.08
N GLU A 183 -4.64 14.98 -19.69
CA GLU A 183 -5.66 15.77 -19.00
C GLU A 183 -6.90 14.95 -18.64
N LEU A 184 -7.22 13.91 -19.42
CA LEU A 184 -8.26 12.93 -19.13
C LEU A 184 -7.68 11.52 -19.24
N VAL A 185 -7.77 10.76 -18.15
CA VAL A 185 -7.38 9.35 -18.10
C VAL A 185 -8.58 8.53 -17.70
N VAL A 186 -8.94 7.54 -18.53
CA VAL A 186 -10.00 6.57 -18.23
C VAL A 186 -9.38 5.19 -18.09
N ARG A 187 -9.71 4.46 -17.03
CA ARG A 187 -9.31 3.07 -16.83
C ARG A 187 -10.55 2.22 -16.59
N ILE A 188 -10.69 1.12 -17.33
CA ILE A 188 -11.83 0.21 -17.25
C ILE A 188 -11.34 -1.22 -17.13
N GLY A 189 -12.00 -2.02 -16.32
CA GLY A 189 -11.69 -3.44 -16.13
C GLY A 189 -11.69 -3.85 -14.68
N LYS A 190 -10.91 -4.86 -14.35
CA LYS A 190 -10.66 -5.31 -12.98
C LYS A 190 -9.46 -4.57 -12.42
N THR A 191 -9.68 -3.71 -11.43
CA THR A 191 -8.67 -2.79 -10.89
C THR A 191 -8.68 -2.81 -9.36
N VAL A 192 -7.74 -2.09 -8.76
CA VAL A 192 -7.63 -1.94 -7.31
C VAL A 192 -8.00 -0.50 -6.93
N PRO A 193 -9.26 -0.20 -6.58
CA PRO A 193 -9.74 1.17 -6.35
C PRO A 193 -8.97 1.97 -5.32
N THR A 194 -8.42 1.34 -4.27
CA THR A 194 -7.56 2.03 -3.30
C THR A 194 -6.26 2.56 -3.89
N TYR A 195 -5.93 2.19 -5.11
CA TYR A 195 -4.79 2.77 -5.83
C TYR A 195 -5.14 4.13 -6.44
N ASP A 196 -6.39 4.39 -6.69
CA ASP A 196 -6.88 5.61 -7.30
C ASP A 196 -7.44 6.61 -6.29
N PHE A 197 -7.95 6.13 -5.13
CA PHE A 197 -8.72 6.94 -4.19
C PHE A 197 -8.25 6.76 -2.74
N GLY A 198 -8.30 7.86 -1.96
CA GLY A 198 -8.18 7.85 -0.50
C GLY A 198 -6.82 7.41 0.05
N ASN A 199 -5.76 7.45 -0.74
CA ASN A 199 -4.48 6.86 -0.39
C ASN A 199 -3.35 7.90 -0.32
N VAL A 200 -2.86 8.19 0.90
CA VAL A 200 -1.76 9.16 1.12
C VAL A 200 -0.39 8.66 0.67
N VAL A 201 -0.20 7.35 0.52
CA VAL A 201 1.10 6.78 0.10
C VAL A 201 1.28 6.78 -1.41
N ARG A 202 0.27 7.22 -2.16
CA ARG A 202 0.33 7.35 -3.61
C ARG A 202 0.48 8.80 -4.04
N PRO A 203 1.19 9.04 -5.15
CA PRO A 203 1.18 10.36 -5.77
C PRO A 203 -0.25 10.73 -6.15
N VAL A 204 -0.64 11.97 -5.87
CA VAL A 204 -1.87 12.52 -6.44
C VAL A 204 -1.73 12.57 -7.97
N PRO A 205 -2.82 12.37 -8.75
CA PRO A 205 -2.77 12.31 -10.21
C PRO A 205 -2.64 13.70 -10.85
N VAL A 206 -1.67 14.50 -10.39
CA VAL A 206 -1.30 15.77 -11.02
C VAL A 206 -0.16 15.55 -12.03
N GLN A 207 -0.15 16.31 -13.10
CA GLN A 207 0.82 16.13 -14.18
C GLN A 207 2.23 16.57 -13.82
N ASP A 208 2.39 17.57 -12.91
CA ASP A 208 3.70 18.12 -12.58
C ASP A 208 4.48 17.22 -11.61
N PRO A 209 5.59 16.59 -12.05
CA PRO A 209 6.41 15.76 -11.19
C PRO A 209 7.00 16.51 -9.97
N LEU A 210 7.21 17.82 -10.09
CA LEU A 210 7.76 18.65 -8.99
C LEU A 210 6.81 18.76 -7.80
N LEU A 211 5.51 18.55 -8.03
CA LEU A 211 4.48 18.59 -6.99
C LEU A 211 4.34 17.25 -6.25
N ARG A 212 5.03 16.20 -6.66
CA ARG A 212 4.95 14.88 -6.03
C ARG A 212 5.82 14.81 -4.79
N ILE A 213 5.31 14.19 -3.74
CA ILE A 213 6.06 13.92 -2.52
C ILE A 213 6.75 12.57 -2.67
N PRO A 214 8.10 12.51 -2.65
CA PRO A 214 8.82 11.27 -2.97
C PRO A 214 8.69 10.18 -1.90
N ALA A 215 8.48 10.55 -0.63
CA ALA A 215 8.32 9.61 0.47
C ALA A 215 7.32 10.16 1.48
N VAL A 216 6.14 9.55 1.57
CA VAL A 216 5.08 9.97 2.49
C VAL A 216 5.03 9.08 3.72
N SER A 217 5.08 7.75 3.56
CA SER A 217 5.00 6.81 4.67
C SER A 217 5.48 5.41 4.27
N GLY A 218 6.19 4.73 5.19
CA GLY A 218 6.50 3.31 5.16
C GLY A 218 5.73 2.51 6.22
N LEU A 219 4.67 3.07 6.79
CA LEU A 219 3.83 2.39 7.77
C LEU A 219 3.15 1.16 7.15
N LEU A 220 3.03 0.07 7.93
CA LEU A 220 2.49 -1.20 7.47
C LEU A 220 1.04 -1.45 7.92
N TYR A 221 0.46 -0.62 8.79
CA TYR A 221 -0.91 -0.82 9.21
C TYR A 221 -1.92 -0.52 8.08
N THR A 222 -2.99 -1.30 8.01
CA THR A 222 -4.05 -1.14 7.00
C THR A 222 -4.59 0.29 6.88
N PRO A 223 -4.81 1.05 7.99
CA PRO A 223 -5.34 2.40 7.92
C PRO A 223 -4.61 3.39 7.02
N VAL A 224 -3.31 3.21 6.75
CA VAL A 224 -2.57 4.10 5.85
C VAL A 224 -2.91 3.84 4.37
N PHE A 225 -3.31 2.60 4.04
CA PHE A 225 -3.65 2.18 2.68
C PHE A 225 -5.15 2.27 2.40
N VAL A 226 -5.96 1.94 3.41
CA VAL A 226 -7.43 1.96 3.33
C VAL A 226 -7.98 2.66 4.55
N ASN A 227 -8.59 3.82 4.36
CA ASN A 227 -9.23 4.55 5.45
C ASN A 227 -10.24 3.65 6.18
N PRO A 228 -10.16 3.45 7.50
CA PRO A 228 -11.04 2.55 8.25
C PRO A 228 -12.52 2.81 8.09
N THR A 229 -12.94 4.03 7.75
CA THR A 229 -14.35 4.36 7.53
C THR A 229 -14.89 3.88 6.18
N ILE A 230 -14.03 3.43 5.28
CA ILE A 230 -14.40 2.88 3.97
C ILE A 230 -13.98 1.40 3.85
N LEU A 231 -13.30 0.87 4.87
CA LEU A 231 -12.82 -0.50 4.92
C LEU A 231 -14.00 -1.48 4.89
N GLY A 232 -14.01 -2.38 3.91
CA GLY A 232 -15.09 -3.33 3.66
C GLY A 232 -16.18 -2.83 2.71
N ALA A 233 -16.05 -1.59 2.16
CA ALA A 233 -16.87 -1.09 1.06
C ALA A 233 -16.02 -0.84 -0.18
N LEU A 234 -14.93 -0.08 -0.05
CA LEU A 234 -13.97 0.14 -1.14
C LEU A 234 -13.14 -1.12 -1.33
N PRO A 235 -13.21 -1.78 -2.50
CA PRO A 235 -12.27 -2.83 -2.84
C PRO A 235 -10.86 -2.27 -2.91
N GLY A 236 -9.90 -3.01 -2.36
CA GLY A 236 -8.56 -2.47 -2.39
C GLY A 236 -7.51 -3.28 -1.70
N TYR A 237 -6.30 -2.80 -1.84
CA TYR A 237 -5.06 -3.44 -1.45
C TYR A 237 -4.88 -4.74 -2.24
N TYR A 238 -5.16 -5.91 -1.77
CA TYR A 238 -5.20 -7.14 -2.57
C TYR A 238 -6.63 -7.69 -2.72
N ASN A 239 -7.58 -6.82 -2.88
CA ASN A 239 -8.94 -7.16 -3.27
C ASN A 239 -9.40 -6.22 -4.38
N SER A 240 -9.25 -6.64 -5.62
CA SER A 240 -9.66 -5.88 -6.80
C SER A 240 -11.17 -5.97 -7.05
N ALA A 241 -11.68 -5.10 -7.92
CA ALA A 241 -13.05 -5.18 -8.40
C ALA A 241 -13.17 -4.71 -9.85
N TYR A 242 -14.19 -5.20 -10.54
CA TYR A 242 -14.57 -4.68 -11.85
C TYR A 242 -15.20 -3.30 -11.73
N GLY A 243 -14.78 -2.38 -12.60
CA GLY A 243 -15.28 -1.03 -12.58
C GLY A 243 -14.60 -0.11 -13.57
N VAL A 244 -14.81 1.18 -13.39
CA VAL A 244 -14.24 2.25 -14.19
C VAL A 244 -13.77 3.37 -13.29
N THR A 245 -12.62 3.95 -13.63
CA THR A 245 -12.10 5.20 -13.07
C THR A 245 -11.91 6.19 -14.19
N ALA A 246 -12.35 7.42 -13.98
CA ALA A 246 -12.03 8.55 -14.87
C ALA A 246 -11.39 9.67 -14.04
N THR A 247 -10.23 10.13 -14.45
CA THR A 247 -9.50 11.23 -13.79
C THR A 247 -9.31 12.36 -14.79
N VAL A 248 -9.72 13.56 -14.40
CA VAL A 248 -9.51 14.81 -15.14
C VAL A 248 -8.49 15.65 -14.36
N ALA A 249 -7.41 16.04 -15.01
CA ALA A 249 -6.37 16.91 -14.48
C ALA A 249 -6.10 18.08 -15.46
N PRO A 250 -6.98 19.09 -15.53
CA PRO A 250 -6.96 20.12 -16.56
C PRO A 250 -5.76 21.08 -16.44
N ASN A 251 -5.07 21.02 -15.32
CA ASN A 251 -3.84 21.76 -15.11
C ASN A 251 -2.90 20.96 -14.18
N ARG A 252 -1.68 21.45 -14.01
CA ARG A 252 -0.63 20.76 -13.25
C ARG A 252 -0.91 20.63 -11.74
N ARG A 253 -1.95 21.27 -11.20
CA ARG A 253 -2.19 21.38 -9.75
C ARG A 253 -3.48 20.76 -9.27
N PHE A 254 -4.48 20.62 -10.15
CA PHE A 254 -5.82 20.14 -9.76
C PHE A 254 -6.18 18.86 -10.46
N TYR A 255 -6.91 18.00 -9.80
CA TYR A 255 -7.54 16.83 -10.39
C TYR A 255 -8.93 16.58 -9.81
N LEU A 256 -9.74 15.89 -10.59
CA LEU A 256 -11.01 15.28 -10.19
C LEU A 256 -11.02 13.85 -10.69
N SER A 257 -11.19 12.90 -9.76
CA SER A 257 -11.32 11.47 -10.09
C SER A 257 -12.72 10.98 -9.70
N LEU A 258 -13.34 10.20 -10.59
CA LEU A 258 -14.63 9.55 -10.38
C LEU A 258 -14.46 8.06 -10.61
N GLY A 259 -15.06 7.22 -9.75
CA GLY A 259 -15.00 5.77 -9.85
C GLY A 259 -16.35 5.12 -9.61
N GLY A 260 -16.61 4.02 -10.33
CA GLY A 260 -17.77 3.19 -10.14
C GLY A 260 -17.38 1.71 -10.25
N TYR A 261 -17.71 0.89 -9.24
CA TYR A 261 -17.22 -0.47 -9.10
C TYR A 261 -18.31 -1.44 -8.64
N ASP A 262 -18.09 -2.73 -8.87
CA ASP A 262 -18.85 -3.80 -8.23
C ASP A 262 -18.72 -3.67 -6.70
N GLY A 263 -19.83 -3.47 -6.01
CA GLY A 263 -19.91 -3.18 -4.58
C GLY A 263 -20.13 -4.39 -3.69
N ASN A 264 -19.99 -5.61 -4.21
CA ASN A 264 -20.28 -6.84 -3.45
C ASN A 264 -19.35 -7.05 -2.24
N LEU A 265 -18.21 -6.37 -2.18
CA LEU A 265 -17.34 -6.39 -0.99
C LEU A 265 -18.11 -5.98 0.28
N ALA A 266 -19.04 -5.03 0.20
CA ALA A 266 -19.85 -4.58 1.32
C ALA A 266 -20.79 -5.66 1.89
N ARG A 267 -21.01 -6.75 1.14
CA ARG A 267 -21.71 -7.96 1.60
C ARG A 267 -20.78 -8.98 2.24
N GLY A 268 -19.46 -8.74 2.22
CA GLY A 268 -18.43 -9.68 2.67
C GLY A 268 -17.91 -10.62 1.57
N GLU A 269 -18.26 -10.38 0.30
CA GLU A 269 -17.73 -11.13 -0.83
C GLU A 269 -16.36 -10.56 -1.25
N GLN A 270 -15.38 -11.44 -1.46
CA GLN A 270 -14.07 -11.03 -1.98
C GLN A 270 -14.20 -10.80 -3.50
N THR A 271 -14.36 -9.55 -3.91
CA THR A 271 -14.53 -9.16 -5.32
C THR A 271 -13.31 -9.51 -6.18
N GLY A 272 -12.12 -9.59 -5.58
CA GLY A 272 -10.91 -10.06 -6.24
C GLY A 272 -10.98 -11.52 -6.72
N LEU A 273 -11.76 -12.37 -6.08
CA LEU A 273 -11.97 -13.77 -6.50
C LEU A 273 -13.00 -13.93 -7.60
N GLN A 274 -13.74 -12.87 -7.95
CA GLN A 274 -14.75 -12.95 -9.00
C GLN A 274 -14.11 -13.05 -10.38
N VAL A 275 -14.63 -13.96 -11.21
CA VAL A 275 -14.18 -14.16 -12.59
C VAL A 275 -14.68 -13.04 -13.51
N GLY A 276 -15.86 -12.48 -13.20
CA GLY A 276 -16.48 -11.39 -13.97
C GLY A 276 -17.33 -10.49 -13.09
N PRO A 277 -17.72 -9.29 -13.59
CA PRO A 277 -18.56 -8.37 -12.87
C PRO A 277 -19.96 -8.93 -12.66
N THR A 278 -20.56 -8.71 -11.50
CA THR A 278 -21.93 -9.13 -11.20
C THR A 278 -22.91 -7.96 -11.26
N PHE A 279 -22.53 -6.77 -10.78
CA PHE A 279 -23.36 -5.54 -10.72
C PHE A 279 -24.83 -5.81 -10.32
N ASN A 280 -25.04 -6.67 -9.33
CA ASN A 280 -26.34 -7.23 -8.91
C ASN A 280 -27.13 -6.32 -7.95
N GLY A 281 -27.06 -5.00 -8.13
CA GLY A 281 -27.68 -4.00 -7.26
C GLY A 281 -26.75 -3.47 -6.16
N TYR A 282 -25.58 -4.06 -5.97
CA TYR A 282 -24.52 -3.54 -5.10
C TYR A 282 -23.51 -2.80 -5.96
N ARG A 283 -23.50 -1.48 -5.84
CA ARG A 283 -22.55 -0.60 -6.55
C ARG A 283 -21.83 0.26 -5.53
N PHE A 284 -20.53 0.37 -5.71
CA PHE A 284 -19.68 1.30 -4.99
C PHE A 284 -19.34 2.46 -5.93
N GLN A 285 -19.61 3.69 -5.51
CA GLN A 285 -19.33 4.90 -6.27
C GLN A 285 -18.47 5.82 -5.40
N ILE A 286 -17.51 6.51 -6.02
CA ILE A 286 -16.56 7.38 -5.31
C ILE A 286 -16.16 8.54 -6.20
N GLY A 287 -16.03 9.72 -5.58
CA GLY A 287 -15.45 10.89 -6.19
C GLY A 287 -14.40 11.51 -5.28
N GLU A 288 -13.30 11.98 -5.86
CA GLU A 288 -12.21 12.63 -5.15
C GLU A 288 -11.73 13.83 -5.96
N ALA A 289 -11.59 14.97 -5.30
CA ALA A 289 -10.97 16.16 -5.86
C ALA A 289 -9.76 16.55 -5.02
N GLY A 290 -8.67 16.95 -5.70
CA GLY A 290 -7.45 17.29 -4.99
C GLY A 290 -6.63 18.35 -5.68
N THR A 291 -5.66 18.87 -4.93
CA THR A 291 -4.73 19.90 -5.37
C THR A 291 -3.34 19.64 -4.82
N ALA A 292 -2.33 20.11 -5.51
CA ALA A 292 -0.94 20.08 -5.07
C ALA A 292 -0.30 21.47 -5.21
N TRP A 293 0.71 21.75 -4.39
CA TRP A 293 1.42 23.02 -4.32
C TRP A 293 2.88 22.85 -3.95
N LEU A 294 3.65 23.94 -4.12
CA LEU A 294 4.98 24.10 -3.60
C LEU A 294 4.96 25.17 -2.50
N LEU A 295 5.55 24.89 -1.33
CA LEU A 295 5.52 25.74 -0.16
C LEU A 295 6.91 26.34 0.11
N GLY A 296 6.92 27.64 0.35
CA GLY A 296 8.09 28.40 0.80
C GLY A 296 9.24 28.51 -0.20
N PRO A 297 10.37 29.12 0.19
CA PRO A 297 11.53 29.32 -0.68
C PRO A 297 12.20 28.01 -1.13
N GLY A 298 11.98 26.92 -0.37
CA GLY A 298 12.51 25.59 -0.71
C GLY A 298 11.64 24.80 -1.68
N GLU A 299 10.55 25.36 -2.18
CA GLU A 299 9.60 24.70 -3.08
C GLU A 299 9.22 23.29 -2.61
N LEU A 300 8.80 23.19 -1.33
CA LEU A 300 8.46 21.92 -0.72
C LEU A 300 7.08 21.43 -1.20
N PRO A 301 6.98 20.27 -1.87
CA PRO A 301 5.72 19.79 -2.39
C PRO A 301 4.75 19.42 -1.27
N GLY A 302 3.49 19.75 -1.48
CA GLY A 302 2.36 19.38 -0.64
C GLY A 302 1.15 19.03 -1.51
N ALA A 303 0.24 18.23 -0.94
CA ALA A 303 -0.99 17.84 -1.59
C ALA A 303 -2.12 17.70 -0.58
N PHE A 304 -3.36 17.93 -1.06
CA PHE A 304 -4.59 17.72 -0.30
C PHE A 304 -5.63 17.13 -1.23
N ALA A 305 -6.44 16.22 -0.71
CA ALA A 305 -7.63 15.75 -1.39
C ALA A 305 -8.79 15.56 -0.42
N ILE A 306 -9.99 15.68 -0.97
CA ILE A 306 -11.24 15.37 -0.32
C ILE A 306 -12.07 14.46 -1.22
N GLY A 307 -12.71 13.43 -0.64
CA GLY A 307 -13.55 12.52 -1.38
C GLY A 307 -14.84 12.19 -0.65
N ALA A 308 -15.81 11.77 -1.44
CA ALA A 308 -17.09 11.25 -0.96
C ALA A 308 -17.40 9.95 -1.70
N TRP A 309 -18.13 9.05 -1.04
CA TRP A 309 -18.48 7.75 -1.59
C TRP A 309 -19.89 7.32 -1.18
N ASP A 310 -20.45 6.44 -1.99
CA ASP A 310 -21.75 5.83 -1.78
C ASP A 310 -21.71 4.34 -2.11
N GLN A 311 -22.32 3.52 -1.27
CA GLN A 311 -22.48 2.09 -1.44
C GLN A 311 -23.97 1.75 -1.46
N THR A 312 -24.47 1.22 -2.57
CA THR A 312 -25.87 0.79 -2.68
C THR A 312 -26.09 -0.62 -2.16
N GLY A 313 -27.34 -1.03 -2.04
CA GLY A 313 -27.76 -2.36 -1.65
C GLY A 313 -28.05 -2.52 -0.16
N THR A 314 -28.64 -3.65 0.23
CA THR A 314 -29.01 -3.93 1.62
C THR A 314 -27.84 -4.57 2.36
N LEU A 315 -27.23 -3.81 3.25
CA LEU A 315 -26.10 -4.22 4.08
C LEU A 315 -26.62 -4.85 5.38
N THR A 316 -26.09 -6.02 5.74
CA THR A 316 -26.55 -6.77 6.91
C THR A 316 -25.38 -7.12 7.83
N LEU A 317 -25.50 -6.81 9.12
CA LEU A 317 -24.60 -7.22 10.18
C LEU A 317 -25.36 -8.21 11.09
N SER A 318 -24.98 -9.48 11.04
CA SER A 318 -25.52 -10.52 11.94
C SER A 318 -24.96 -10.35 13.36
N ARG A 319 -25.82 -10.45 14.37
CA ARG A 319 -25.48 -10.37 15.80
C ARG A 319 -26.32 -11.37 16.59
N PRO A 320 -25.87 -11.81 17.78
CA PRO A 320 -26.68 -12.68 18.65
C PRO A 320 -28.07 -12.12 18.99
N GLN A 321 -28.18 -10.78 19.06
CA GLN A 321 -29.43 -10.06 19.39
C GLN A 321 -30.31 -9.72 18.16
N GLY A 322 -30.02 -10.33 17.00
CA GLY A 322 -30.71 -10.06 15.74
C GLY A 322 -29.88 -9.24 14.76
N ALA A 323 -30.24 -9.30 13.50
CA ALA A 323 -29.54 -8.60 12.42
C ALA A 323 -29.79 -7.08 12.45
N VAL A 324 -28.74 -6.31 12.13
CA VAL A 324 -28.86 -4.89 11.79
C VAL A 324 -28.78 -4.77 10.28
N THR A 325 -29.78 -4.16 9.66
CA THR A 325 -29.83 -3.88 8.22
C THR A 325 -29.81 -2.40 7.94
N GLN A 326 -29.24 -2.03 6.78
CA GLN A 326 -29.20 -0.67 6.27
C GLN A 326 -29.26 -0.71 4.76
N ASN A 327 -30.10 0.12 4.12
CA ASN A 327 -30.13 0.28 2.68
C ASN A 327 -29.11 1.35 2.27
N GLY A 328 -28.05 0.90 1.65
CA GLY A 328 -26.93 1.76 1.29
C GLY A 328 -26.18 2.32 2.51
N THR A 329 -25.02 2.88 2.25
CA THR A 329 -24.24 3.68 3.22
C THR A 329 -23.34 4.62 2.46
N HIS A 330 -23.06 5.77 3.04
CA HIS A 330 -22.21 6.77 2.43
C HIS A 330 -21.21 7.34 3.43
N GLY A 331 -20.23 8.03 2.91
CA GLY A 331 -19.22 8.66 3.74
C GLY A 331 -18.35 9.62 2.98
N GLY A 332 -17.43 10.21 3.72
CA GLY A 332 -16.43 11.12 3.18
C GLY A 332 -15.09 10.95 3.86
N TYR A 333 -14.06 11.40 3.19
CA TYR A 333 -12.69 11.40 3.69
C TYR A 333 -11.93 12.62 3.19
N ALA A 334 -10.84 12.92 3.86
CA ALA A 334 -9.87 13.88 3.40
C ALA A 334 -8.48 13.40 3.78
N PHE A 335 -7.48 13.76 3.00
CA PHE A 335 -6.09 13.56 3.35
C PHE A 335 -5.21 14.69 2.85
N ALA A 336 -4.10 14.89 3.53
CA ALA A 336 -3.07 15.82 3.11
C ALA A 336 -1.70 15.22 3.38
N SER A 337 -0.75 15.59 2.56
CA SER A 337 0.67 15.29 2.77
C SER A 337 1.50 16.52 2.45
N GLN A 338 2.63 16.69 3.15
CA GLN A 338 3.51 17.82 2.99
C GLN A 338 4.96 17.38 3.19
N ARG A 339 5.83 17.76 2.27
CA ARG A 339 7.27 17.77 2.51
C ARG A 339 7.59 18.86 3.50
N LEU A 340 8.08 18.49 4.68
CA LEU A 340 8.35 19.43 5.78
C LEU A 340 9.78 19.99 5.73
N TRP A 341 10.70 19.18 5.20
CA TRP A 341 12.10 19.53 5.04
C TRP A 341 12.73 18.76 3.89
N ARG A 342 13.71 19.38 3.22
CA ARG A 342 14.54 18.80 2.17
C ARG A 342 16.01 19.15 2.42
N GLY A 343 16.95 18.26 2.12
CA GLY A 343 18.36 18.54 2.12
C GLY A 343 18.74 19.67 1.16
N SER A 344 19.81 20.37 1.43
CA SER A 344 20.17 21.63 0.75
C SER A 344 21.05 21.46 -0.49
N GLY A 345 21.50 20.24 -0.82
CA GLY A 345 22.31 19.96 -2.01
C GLY A 345 21.46 19.75 -3.25
N GLU A 346 21.98 20.15 -4.41
CA GLU A 346 21.39 19.79 -5.70
C GLU A 346 21.38 18.24 -5.83
N GLY A 347 20.21 17.66 -6.16
CA GLY A 347 20.03 16.21 -6.18
C GLY A 347 19.93 15.55 -4.79
N ASP A 348 19.91 16.29 -3.70
CA ASP A 348 19.76 15.74 -2.35
C ASP A 348 18.33 15.23 -2.12
N ALA A 349 18.17 13.91 -2.14
CA ALA A 349 16.88 13.24 -1.92
C ALA A 349 16.43 13.23 -0.45
N ARG A 350 17.33 13.59 0.50
CA ARG A 350 17.02 13.59 1.93
C ARG A 350 15.86 14.50 2.27
N GLY A 351 15.05 14.08 3.24
CA GLY A 351 13.98 14.95 3.71
C GLY A 351 13.04 14.30 4.69
N VAL A 352 12.11 15.13 5.15
CA VAL A 352 11.04 14.74 6.08
C VAL A 352 9.70 15.09 5.45
N SER A 353 8.77 14.15 5.46
CA SER A 353 7.40 14.34 5.02
C SER A 353 6.43 13.95 6.13
N GLY A 354 5.29 14.61 6.18
CA GLY A 354 4.20 14.27 7.08
C GLY A 354 2.89 14.11 6.33
N PHE A 355 1.94 13.42 6.94
CA PHE A 355 0.59 13.27 6.41
C PHE A 355 -0.48 13.30 7.50
N ILE A 356 -1.69 13.61 7.09
CA ILE A 356 -2.92 13.45 7.86
C ILE A 356 -3.99 12.78 6.99
N GLN A 357 -4.80 11.92 7.62
CA GLN A 357 -5.98 11.30 7.01
C GLN A 357 -7.17 11.44 7.94
N LEU A 358 -8.33 11.71 7.38
CA LEU A 358 -9.59 11.83 8.09
C LEU A 358 -10.67 10.99 7.38
N GLY A 359 -11.65 10.49 8.12
CA GLY A 359 -12.76 9.75 7.54
C GLY A 359 -13.99 9.73 8.44
N ILE A 360 -15.14 9.67 7.79
CA ILE A 360 -16.45 9.57 8.45
C ILE A 360 -17.42 8.80 7.56
N ASN A 361 -18.35 8.06 8.16
CA ASN A 361 -19.48 7.46 7.47
C ASN A 361 -20.73 7.41 8.39
N ASP A 362 -21.88 7.11 7.77
CA ASP A 362 -23.17 6.91 8.43
C ASP A 362 -23.47 5.43 8.73
N SER A 363 -22.53 4.54 8.48
CA SER A 363 -22.77 3.10 8.46
C SER A 363 -23.14 2.52 9.82
N ARG A 364 -24.17 1.68 9.79
CA ARG A 364 -24.60 0.86 10.93
C ARG A 364 -23.96 -0.54 10.91
N THR A 365 -23.26 -0.90 9.83
CA THR A 365 -22.75 -2.26 9.59
C THR A 365 -21.24 -2.35 9.43
N MET A 366 -20.56 -1.27 9.01
CA MET A 366 -19.10 -1.26 8.82
C MET A 366 -18.33 -1.26 10.15
N ILE A 367 -17.01 -1.50 10.09
CA ILE A 367 -16.15 -1.64 11.28
C ILE A 367 -15.98 -0.33 12.03
N ALA A 368 -15.63 0.75 11.33
CA ALA A 368 -15.36 2.06 11.91
C ALA A 368 -16.29 3.12 11.33
N THR A 369 -16.60 4.15 12.14
CA THR A 369 -17.48 5.26 11.73
C THR A 369 -16.76 6.60 11.66
N ARG A 370 -15.61 6.74 12.34
CA ARG A 370 -14.72 7.91 12.25
C ARG A 370 -13.28 7.47 12.31
N TYR A 371 -12.42 8.20 11.64
CA TYR A 371 -11.00 7.92 11.57
C TYR A 371 -10.17 9.20 11.57
N VAL A 372 -9.03 9.14 12.26
CA VAL A 372 -7.95 10.13 12.18
C VAL A 372 -6.62 9.38 12.13
N GLY A 373 -5.82 9.64 11.11
CA GLY A 373 -4.47 9.10 10.93
C GLY A 373 -3.46 10.22 10.76
N LEU A 374 -2.28 10.04 11.35
CA LEU A 374 -1.14 10.97 11.26
C LEU A 374 0.15 10.16 11.11
N GLY A 375 1.11 10.69 10.39
CA GLY A 375 2.42 10.08 10.33
C GLY A 375 3.49 11.03 9.84
N VAL A 376 4.74 10.66 10.12
CA VAL A 376 5.94 11.34 9.67
C VAL A 376 6.94 10.31 9.18
N THR A 377 7.63 10.65 8.09
CA THR A 377 8.68 9.83 7.48
C THR A 377 9.89 10.69 7.21
N SER A 378 11.06 10.21 7.62
CA SER A 378 12.37 10.75 7.25
C SER A 378 13.02 9.84 6.23
N PHE A 379 13.49 10.40 5.14
CA PHE A 379 14.15 9.66 4.06
C PHE A 379 15.61 10.12 3.91
N GLY A 380 16.55 9.16 3.83
CA GLY A 380 17.96 9.40 3.60
C GLY A 380 18.70 10.14 4.71
N VAL A 381 18.09 10.33 5.90
CA VAL A 381 18.66 11.15 7.00
C VAL A 381 19.73 10.42 7.80
N ILE A 382 19.81 9.09 7.69
CA ILE A 382 20.82 8.31 8.42
C ILE A 382 22.14 8.35 7.66
N PRO A 383 23.25 8.82 8.28
CA PRO A 383 24.54 8.87 7.63
C PRO A 383 24.99 7.51 7.07
N GLY A 384 25.37 7.48 5.79
CA GLY A 384 25.78 6.26 5.08
C GLY A 384 24.61 5.36 4.63
N ARG A 385 23.34 5.81 4.79
CA ARG A 385 22.12 5.10 4.40
C ARG A 385 21.17 6.02 3.61
N PRO A 386 21.57 6.52 2.43
CA PRO A 386 20.80 7.54 1.70
C PRO A 386 19.48 7.04 1.13
N SER A 387 19.33 5.73 0.96
CA SER A 387 18.12 5.10 0.40
C SER A 387 17.17 4.54 1.47
N ASP A 388 17.51 4.72 2.75
CA ASP A 388 16.70 4.19 3.83
C ASP A 388 15.70 5.24 4.32
N SER A 389 14.60 4.77 4.87
CA SER A 389 13.61 5.62 5.51
C SER A 389 13.22 5.11 6.89
N LEU A 390 12.91 6.03 7.77
CA LEU A 390 12.35 5.72 9.09
C LEU A 390 11.15 6.63 9.36
N GLY A 391 10.21 6.12 10.15
CA GLY A 391 9.05 6.92 10.45
C GLY A 391 8.20 6.37 11.57
N ALA A 392 7.18 7.17 11.89
CA ALA A 392 6.20 6.85 12.91
C ALA A 392 4.82 7.31 12.48
N GLY A 393 3.79 6.65 13.01
CA GLY A 393 2.41 7.05 12.76
C GLY A 393 1.45 6.58 13.84
N ILE A 394 0.30 7.22 13.85
CA ILE A 394 -0.83 6.89 14.70
C ILE A 394 -2.10 6.79 13.85
N ALA A 395 -2.92 5.78 14.14
CA ALA A 395 -4.23 5.57 13.57
C ALA A 395 -5.24 5.43 14.70
N TRP A 396 -6.19 6.36 14.79
CA TRP A 396 -7.28 6.34 15.75
C TRP A 396 -8.59 6.11 15.02
N SER A 397 -9.36 5.10 15.44
CA SER A 397 -10.63 4.72 14.85
C SER A 397 -11.74 4.67 15.91
N ARG A 398 -12.87 5.32 15.65
CA ARG A 398 -14.08 5.09 16.39
C ARG A 398 -14.82 3.90 15.79
N LEU A 399 -14.91 2.83 16.55
CA LEU A 399 -15.53 1.59 16.10
C LEU A 399 -17.06 1.66 16.18
N ASN A 400 -17.71 0.87 15.33
CA ASN A 400 -19.17 0.87 15.22
C ASN A 400 -19.82 0.20 16.45
N ARG A 401 -20.72 0.92 17.09
CA ARG A 401 -21.43 0.47 18.30
C ARG A 401 -22.32 -0.76 18.08
N ASN A 402 -22.75 -0.99 16.84
CA ASN A 402 -23.57 -2.15 16.49
C ASN A 402 -22.76 -3.45 16.46
N ARG A 403 -21.45 -3.37 16.35
CA ARG A 403 -20.54 -4.52 16.43
C ARG A 403 -20.18 -4.79 17.90
N ASN A 404 -19.90 -6.05 18.21
CA ASN A 404 -19.45 -6.41 19.57
C ASN A 404 -17.94 -6.09 19.73
N LEU A 405 -17.58 -4.81 19.56
CA LEU A 405 -16.22 -4.28 19.62
C LEU A 405 -16.08 -3.27 20.77
N ARG A 406 -14.85 -2.88 21.09
CA ARG A 406 -14.57 -1.69 21.92
C ARG A 406 -15.07 -0.44 21.21
N SER A 407 -15.16 0.68 21.93
CA SER A 407 -15.64 1.95 21.35
C SER A 407 -14.62 2.59 20.40
N VAL A 408 -13.34 2.38 20.66
CA VAL A 408 -12.23 2.94 19.89
C VAL A 408 -11.08 1.93 19.78
N GLU A 409 -10.30 2.07 18.72
CA GLU A 409 -9.04 1.38 18.52
C GLU A 409 -7.97 2.41 18.16
N THR A 410 -6.77 2.23 18.69
CA THR A 410 -5.61 3.07 18.40
C THR A 410 -4.43 2.19 18.06
N LEU A 411 -3.75 2.53 16.98
CA LEU A 411 -2.49 1.91 16.56
C LEU A 411 -1.41 2.98 16.54
N LEU A 412 -0.25 2.66 17.11
CA LEU A 412 0.99 3.42 16.93
C LEU A 412 2.00 2.49 16.27
N GLN A 413 2.70 2.98 15.28
CA GLN A 413 3.67 2.19 14.55
C GLN A 413 4.94 2.98 14.32
N PHE A 414 6.10 2.30 14.45
CA PHE A 414 7.44 2.82 14.19
C PHE A 414 8.13 1.84 13.26
N TYR A 415 8.83 2.33 12.24
CA TYR A 415 9.53 1.50 11.28
C TYR A 415 10.90 2.06 10.89
N ASP A 416 11.80 1.18 10.46
CA ASP A 416 13.04 1.49 9.75
C ASP A 416 13.06 0.64 8.47
N GLN A 417 12.92 1.28 7.30
CA GLN A 417 12.98 0.60 6.01
C GLN A 417 14.40 0.71 5.45
N ILE A 418 15.04 -0.43 5.31
CA ILE A 418 16.44 -0.57 4.93
C ILE A 418 16.50 -1.09 3.51
N GLN A 419 17.08 -0.34 2.59
CA GLN A 419 17.44 -0.86 1.28
C GLN A 419 18.70 -1.73 1.40
N ILE A 420 18.55 -3.03 1.22
CA ILE A 420 19.66 -4.00 1.28
C ILE A 420 20.49 -3.92 0.00
N CYS A 421 19.81 -3.97 -1.14
CA CYS A 421 20.39 -3.77 -2.46
C CYS A 421 19.27 -3.39 -3.44
N GLY A 422 19.57 -2.69 -4.49
CA GLY A 422 18.72 -2.22 -5.58
C GLY A 422 17.20 -2.35 -5.37
N ALA A 423 16.70 -3.55 -5.52
CA ALA A 423 15.27 -3.85 -5.47
C ALA A 423 14.85 -4.67 -4.22
N VAL A 424 15.73 -4.84 -3.23
CA VAL A 424 15.48 -5.64 -2.02
C VAL A 424 15.48 -4.75 -0.79
N TYR A 425 14.41 -4.81 -0.02
CA TYR A 425 14.20 -4.02 1.19
C TYR A 425 13.87 -4.91 2.38
N LEU A 426 14.32 -4.50 3.56
CA LEU A 426 13.99 -5.10 4.85
C LEU A 426 13.44 -4.02 5.78
N GLN A 427 12.33 -4.29 6.44
CA GLN A 427 11.66 -3.31 7.28
C GLN A 427 11.25 -3.89 8.63
N PRO A 428 12.09 -3.77 9.68
CA PRO A 428 11.65 -3.96 11.04
C PRO A 428 10.64 -2.88 11.45
N THR A 429 9.57 -3.32 12.10
CA THR A 429 8.45 -2.48 12.52
C THR A 429 7.98 -2.88 13.91
N LEU A 430 7.79 -1.89 14.79
CA LEU A 430 7.15 -2.03 16.09
C LEU A 430 5.74 -1.45 16.04
N THR A 431 4.75 -2.24 16.43
CA THR A 431 3.36 -1.79 16.56
C THR A 431 2.89 -1.89 18.00
N LEU A 432 2.28 -0.83 18.49
CA LEU A 432 1.61 -0.76 19.78
C LEU A 432 0.12 -0.52 19.56
N SER A 433 -0.74 -1.33 20.18
CA SER A 433 -2.17 -1.07 20.26
C SER A 433 -2.58 -0.97 21.73
N PRO A 434 -2.72 0.25 22.28
CA PRO A 434 -3.12 0.43 23.67
C PRO A 434 -4.50 -0.14 23.97
N ASN A 435 -5.38 -0.14 22.96
CA ASN A 435 -6.77 -0.57 23.05
C ASN A 435 -7.19 -1.32 21.78
N PRO A 436 -6.75 -2.60 21.60
CA PRO A 436 -7.21 -3.44 20.49
C PRO A 436 -8.73 -3.47 20.41
N GLY A 437 -9.29 -3.48 19.19
CA GLY A 437 -10.72 -3.29 18.97
C GLY A 437 -11.61 -4.45 19.43
N GLU A 438 -11.10 -5.68 19.45
CA GLU A 438 -11.85 -6.83 19.96
C GLU A 438 -11.98 -6.77 21.48
N LYS A 439 -13.20 -6.99 22.03
CA LYS A 439 -13.45 -6.98 23.48
C LYS A 439 -12.73 -8.10 24.22
N THR A 440 -12.47 -9.22 23.55
CA THR A 440 -11.75 -10.38 24.09
C THR A 440 -10.25 -10.15 24.18
N ALA A 441 -9.73 -9.18 23.43
CA ALA A 441 -8.31 -8.88 23.42
C ALA A 441 -7.83 -8.36 24.78
N ARG A 442 -6.70 -8.89 25.23
CA ARG A 442 -5.95 -8.37 26.37
C ARG A 442 -5.21 -7.12 25.90
N ALA A 443 -5.47 -6.01 26.54
CA ALA A 443 -4.78 -4.77 26.19
C ALA A 443 -3.62 -4.51 27.16
N PRO A 444 -2.58 -3.75 26.74
CA PRO A 444 -2.25 -3.37 25.36
C PRO A 444 -1.57 -4.50 24.58
N ALA A 445 -1.68 -4.48 23.25
CA ALA A 445 -0.96 -5.40 22.38
C ALA A 445 0.35 -4.75 21.87
N ILE A 446 1.43 -5.53 21.86
CA ILE A 446 2.75 -5.16 21.34
C ILE A 446 3.15 -6.21 20.33
N ALA A 447 3.38 -5.80 19.08
CA ALA A 447 3.77 -6.68 17.98
C ALA A 447 5.03 -6.17 17.28
N PHE A 448 5.89 -7.10 16.89
CA PHE A 448 7.04 -6.87 16.04
C PHE A 448 6.77 -7.51 14.68
N THR A 449 7.02 -6.77 13.61
CA THR A 449 6.94 -7.26 12.23
C THR A 449 8.29 -7.02 11.55
N VAL A 450 8.76 -8.00 10.79
CA VAL A 450 9.85 -7.82 9.85
C VAL A 450 9.29 -8.10 8.46
N GLN A 451 9.22 -7.06 7.64
CA GLN A 451 8.81 -7.19 6.25
C GLN A 451 10.04 -7.26 5.36
N SER A 452 10.06 -8.20 4.43
CA SER A 452 10.95 -8.18 3.27
C SER A 452 10.15 -7.86 2.01
N THR A 453 10.72 -7.04 1.15
CA THR A 453 10.12 -6.68 -0.15
C THR A 453 11.16 -6.85 -1.24
N VAL A 454 10.82 -7.62 -2.27
CA VAL A 454 11.63 -7.82 -3.46
C VAL A 454 10.84 -7.34 -4.67
N LEU A 455 11.43 -6.43 -5.44
CA LEU A 455 10.84 -5.89 -6.67
C LEU A 455 11.56 -6.51 -7.87
N PHE A 456 10.83 -6.96 -8.87
CA PHE A 456 11.43 -7.59 -10.04
C PHE A 456 10.71 -7.25 -11.36
#